data_ec4f65c5e0351620cd8e22c184dcef4a
#
_entry.id   ec4f65c5e0351620cd8e22c184dcef4a
#
_cell.length_a   1.000
_cell.length_b   1.000
_cell.length_c   1.000
_cell.angle_alpha   90.00
_cell.angle_beta   90.00
_cell.angle_gamma   90.00
#
_symmetry.space_group_name_H-M   'P 1'
#
loop_
_entity.id
_entity.type
_entity.pdbx_description
1 polymer ?
#
loop_
_entity_poly.entity_id
_entity_poly.type
_entity_poly.pdbx_seq_one_letter_code
_entity_poly.pdbx_strand_id
1 'polypeptide(L)'
;MFTFSSPRDRDRLLREIELLAAALLRLEYRIATVESCTGGSVAAMFTELPGSSAWFDRGFVTYSNAAKEDMVGVRTETLRDYGAVSEQTALDMALGGVVHSAA
;
A
#
# COMPACT_ATOMS: atom_id res chain seq x y z
N MET A 1 6.62 -10.86 9.46
CA MET A 1 6.38 -11.13 8.04
C MET A 1 4.95 -11.60 7.83
N PHE A 2 4.32 -11.13 6.79
CA PHE A 2 2.97 -11.56 6.43
C PHE A 2 2.99 -12.99 5.87
N THR A 3 2.15 -13.87 6.41
CA THR A 3 2.01 -15.25 5.94
C THR A 3 0.54 -15.58 5.75
N PHE A 4 0.26 -16.44 4.77
CA PHE A 4 -1.09 -16.93 4.54
C PHE A 4 -1.36 -18.18 5.37
N SER A 5 -2.60 -18.36 5.83
CA SER A 5 -3.02 -19.55 6.56
C SER A 5 -3.04 -20.79 5.68
N SER A 6 -3.17 -20.62 4.33
CA SER A 6 -3.15 -21.73 3.39
C SER A 6 -2.78 -21.24 1.98
N PRO A 7 -2.30 -22.16 1.10
CA PRO A 7 -2.09 -21.86 -0.32
C PRO A 7 -3.38 -21.42 -1.03
N ARG A 8 -4.53 -21.91 -0.59
CA ARG A 8 -5.84 -21.53 -1.16
C ARG A 8 -6.13 -20.05 -0.93
N ASP A 9 -5.81 -19.52 0.26
CA ASP A 9 -6.01 -18.11 0.58
C ASP A 9 -5.12 -17.23 -0.30
N ARG A 10 -3.88 -17.66 -0.52
CA ARG A 10 -2.95 -16.96 -1.40
C ARG A 10 -3.46 -16.94 -2.84
N ASP A 11 -3.91 -18.07 -3.36
CA ASP A 11 -4.43 -18.16 -4.74
C ASP A 11 -5.69 -17.30 -4.92
N ARG A 12 -6.56 -17.29 -3.93
CA ARG A 12 -7.77 -16.47 -3.95
C ARG A 12 -7.40 -14.98 -4.00
N LEU A 13 -6.44 -14.54 -3.19
CA LEU A 13 -6.01 -13.16 -3.17
C LEU A 13 -5.36 -12.77 -4.50
N LEU A 14 -4.55 -13.64 -5.08
CA LEU A 14 -3.95 -13.38 -6.39
C LEU A 14 -5.01 -13.19 -7.48
N ARG A 15 -6.09 -13.98 -7.45
CA ARG A 15 -7.21 -13.80 -8.38
C ARG A 15 -7.89 -12.44 -8.21
N GLU A 16 -8.07 -11.98 -6.99
CA GLU A 16 -8.61 -10.65 -6.72
C GLU A 16 -7.69 -9.54 -7.22
N ILE A 17 -6.38 -9.73 -7.07
CA ILE A 17 -5.39 -8.78 -7.59
C ILE A 17 -5.43 -8.75 -9.12
N GLU A 18 -5.61 -9.88 -9.78
CA GLU A 18 -5.77 -9.93 -11.25
C GLU A 18 -6.97 -9.11 -11.71
N LEU A 19 -8.10 -9.19 -10.99
CA LEU A 19 -9.28 -8.38 -11.29
C LEU A 19 -9.02 -6.89 -11.09
N LEU A 20 -8.33 -6.55 -10.03
CA LEU A 20 -7.91 -5.16 -9.76
C LEU A 20 -6.99 -4.66 -10.88
N ALA A 21 -6.00 -5.45 -11.25
CA ALA A 21 -5.06 -5.10 -12.33
C ALA A 21 -5.79 -4.81 -13.64
N ALA A 22 -6.76 -5.65 -14.00
CA ALA A 22 -7.56 -5.44 -15.20
C ALA A 22 -8.32 -4.11 -15.15
N ALA A 23 -8.90 -3.77 -14.01
CA ALA A 23 -9.61 -2.51 -13.83
C ALA A 23 -8.66 -1.31 -13.92
N LEU A 24 -7.49 -1.39 -13.29
CA LEU A 24 -6.50 -0.30 -13.32
C LEU A 24 -6.00 -0.05 -14.75
N LEU A 25 -5.73 -1.11 -15.50
CA LEU A 25 -5.32 -0.99 -16.90
C LEU A 25 -6.41 -0.35 -17.75
N ARG A 26 -7.67 -0.78 -17.57
CA ARG A 26 -8.80 -0.23 -18.32
C ARG A 26 -8.99 1.26 -18.03
N LEU A 27 -8.82 1.67 -16.78
CA LEU A 27 -9.01 3.05 -16.34
C LEU A 27 -7.76 3.91 -16.51
N GLU A 28 -6.65 3.30 -16.87
CA GLU A 28 -5.35 3.96 -16.97
C GLU A 28 -4.90 4.59 -15.65
N TYR A 29 -5.21 3.91 -14.54
CA TYR A 29 -4.80 4.31 -13.20
C TYR A 29 -3.58 3.54 -12.75
N ARG A 30 -2.79 4.16 -11.89
CA ARG A 30 -1.69 3.51 -11.18
C ARG A 30 -1.96 3.53 -9.69
N ILE A 31 -1.39 2.57 -8.98
CA ILE A 31 -1.47 2.51 -7.52
C ILE A 31 -0.09 2.61 -6.89
N ALA A 32 -0.08 3.06 -5.66
CA ALA A 32 1.04 2.98 -4.75
C ALA A 32 0.56 2.36 -3.45
N THR A 33 1.47 1.75 -2.70
CA THR A 33 1.16 1.22 -1.37
C THR A 33 1.90 2.03 -0.32
N VAL A 34 1.26 2.19 0.84
CA VAL A 34 1.90 2.78 2.02
C VAL A 34 1.65 1.84 3.18
N GLU A 35 2.69 1.19 3.63
CA GLU A 35 2.62 0.10 4.60
C GLU A 35 3.37 0.44 5.88
N SER A 36 2.90 -0.11 7.00
CA SER A 36 3.61 -0.08 8.26
C SER A 36 3.88 -1.50 8.76
N CYS A 37 2.95 -2.09 9.51
CA CYS A 37 3.16 -3.41 10.12
C CYS A 37 3.36 -4.56 9.12
N THR A 38 2.86 -4.43 7.91
CA THR A 38 3.02 -5.44 6.85
C THR A 38 4.42 -5.41 6.21
N GLY A 39 5.19 -4.36 6.43
CA GLY A 39 6.62 -4.31 6.09
C GLY A 39 6.98 -4.49 4.63
N GLY A 40 6.05 -4.22 3.70
CA GLY A 40 6.27 -4.39 2.26
C GLY A 40 5.59 -5.61 1.67
N SER A 41 4.91 -6.43 2.47
CA SER A 41 4.25 -7.66 2.00
C SER A 41 3.12 -7.38 1.01
N VAL A 42 2.42 -6.26 1.16
CA VAL A 42 1.33 -5.88 0.26
C VAL A 42 1.89 -5.55 -1.12
N ALA A 43 2.92 -4.71 -1.19
CA ALA A 43 3.62 -4.41 -2.44
C ALA A 43 4.17 -5.67 -3.10
N ALA A 44 4.77 -6.57 -2.32
CA ALA A 44 5.30 -7.83 -2.82
C ALA A 44 4.19 -8.69 -3.46
N MET A 45 3.02 -8.74 -2.84
CA MET A 45 1.89 -9.51 -3.36
C MET A 45 1.40 -8.93 -4.70
N PHE A 46 1.24 -7.61 -4.80
CA PHE A 46 0.83 -6.96 -6.04
C PHE A 46 1.82 -7.21 -7.17
N THR A 47 3.11 -7.15 -6.87
CA THR A 47 4.16 -7.30 -7.88
C THR A 47 4.46 -8.75 -8.26
N GLU A 48 3.79 -9.72 -7.65
CA GLU A 48 3.88 -11.11 -8.11
C GLU A 48 3.24 -11.33 -9.48
N LEU A 49 2.27 -10.51 -9.86
CA LEU A 49 1.62 -10.64 -11.15
C LEU A 49 2.56 -10.16 -12.26
N PRO A 50 2.76 -10.99 -13.32
CA PRO A 50 3.47 -10.51 -14.52
C PRO A 50 2.79 -9.26 -15.09
N GLY A 51 3.59 -8.29 -15.49
CA GLY A 51 3.07 -7.04 -16.06
C GLY A 51 2.62 -6.01 -15.06
N SER A 52 2.84 -6.21 -13.77
CA SER A 52 2.41 -5.27 -12.73
C SER A 52 3.04 -3.89 -12.88
N SER A 53 4.16 -3.75 -13.56
CA SER A 53 4.80 -2.44 -13.81
C SER A 53 3.91 -1.48 -14.60
N ALA A 54 2.89 -1.97 -15.28
CA ALA A 54 1.95 -1.13 -16.03
C ALA A 54 0.95 -0.40 -15.12
N TRP A 55 0.73 -0.85 -13.89
CA TRP A 55 -0.27 -0.29 -12.99
C TRP A 55 0.23 -0.09 -11.55
N PHE A 56 1.34 -0.69 -11.16
CA PHE A 56 1.94 -0.48 -9.84
C PHE A 56 3.13 0.47 -10.00
N ASP A 57 3.10 1.61 -9.27
CA ASP A 57 4.16 2.61 -9.36
C ASP A 57 5.27 2.35 -8.32
N ARG A 58 4.92 2.45 -7.06
CA ARG A 58 5.88 2.31 -5.95
C ARG A 58 5.19 1.96 -4.64
N GLY A 59 5.97 1.47 -3.71
CA GLY A 59 5.52 1.22 -2.35
C GLY A 59 6.39 1.97 -1.35
N PHE A 60 5.77 2.45 -0.28
CA PHE A 60 6.44 3.08 0.85
C PHE A 60 6.30 2.17 2.07
N VAL A 61 7.40 1.86 2.70
CA VAL A 61 7.38 1.15 3.98
C VAL A 61 7.69 2.18 5.07
N THR A 62 6.65 2.63 5.76
CA THR A 62 6.72 3.71 6.75
C THR A 62 6.51 3.14 8.15
N TYR A 63 7.46 2.33 8.58
CA TYR A 63 7.30 1.52 9.78
C TYR A 63 7.25 2.37 11.06
N SER A 64 8.18 3.32 11.18
CA SER A 64 8.23 4.23 12.33
C SER A 64 7.35 5.45 12.13
N ASN A 65 7.03 6.15 13.22
CA ASN A 65 6.32 7.43 13.12
C ASN A 65 7.15 8.46 12.37
N ALA A 66 8.46 8.49 12.59
CA ALA A 66 9.37 9.37 11.85
C ALA A 66 9.29 9.10 10.34
N ALA A 67 9.29 7.83 9.93
CA ALA A 67 9.16 7.46 8.52
C ALA A 67 7.81 7.89 7.94
N LYS A 68 6.73 7.79 8.72
CA LYS A 68 5.41 8.25 8.27
C LYS A 68 5.41 9.74 7.95
N GLU A 69 6.05 10.54 8.79
CA GLU A 69 6.18 11.97 8.56
C GLU A 69 7.12 12.29 7.40
N ASP A 70 8.30 11.67 7.39
CA ASP A 70 9.36 11.97 6.43
C ASP A 70 9.02 11.51 5.00
N MET A 71 8.46 10.32 4.87
CA MET A 71 8.26 9.70 3.54
C MET A 71 6.95 10.12 2.89
N VAL A 72 5.89 10.22 3.67
CA VAL A 72 4.54 10.47 3.12
C VAL A 72 3.81 11.64 3.79
N GLY A 73 4.50 12.39 4.63
CA GLY A 73 3.96 13.63 5.18
C GLY A 73 2.79 13.46 6.14
N VAL A 74 2.74 12.36 6.87
CA VAL A 74 1.75 12.21 7.94
C VAL A 74 1.95 13.33 8.95
N ARG A 75 0.88 14.00 9.33
CA ARG A 75 0.97 15.14 10.23
C ARG A 75 1.31 14.70 11.66
N THR A 76 2.20 15.44 12.28
CA THR A 76 2.58 15.21 13.68
C THR A 76 1.34 15.19 14.59
N GLU A 77 0.40 16.11 14.35
CA GLU A 77 -0.83 16.24 15.13
C GLU A 77 -1.71 15.00 15.01
N THR A 78 -1.76 14.39 13.82
CA THR A 78 -2.53 13.16 13.59
C THR A 78 -1.96 12.02 14.42
N LEU A 79 -0.65 11.85 14.42
CA LEU A 79 0.02 10.81 15.21
C LEU A 79 -0.16 11.05 16.71
N ARG A 80 -0.05 12.31 17.16
CA ARG A 80 -0.21 12.68 18.56
C ARG A 80 -1.63 12.43 19.06
N ASP A 81 -2.64 12.83 18.29
CA ASP A 81 -4.03 12.83 18.74
C ASP A 81 -4.73 11.48 18.53
N TYR A 82 -4.34 10.73 17.51
CA TYR A 82 -5.02 9.48 17.13
C TYR A 82 -4.11 8.25 17.19
N GLY A 83 -2.80 8.43 17.25
CA GLY A 83 -1.84 7.33 17.25
C GLY A 83 -1.57 6.73 15.88
N ALA A 84 -0.55 5.88 15.82
CA ALA A 84 -0.11 5.26 14.57
C ALA A 84 -1.14 4.29 13.99
N VAL A 85 -1.91 3.62 14.84
CA VAL A 85 -2.91 2.62 14.43
C VAL A 85 -4.29 3.25 14.54
N SER A 86 -4.68 4.00 13.50
CA SER A 86 -5.95 4.71 13.45
C SER A 86 -6.38 4.96 12.01
N GLU A 87 -7.67 5.17 11.81
CA GLU A 87 -8.19 5.55 10.50
C GLU A 87 -7.60 6.88 10.02
N GLN A 88 -7.43 7.82 10.93
CA GLN A 88 -6.88 9.14 10.63
C GLN A 88 -5.44 9.04 10.10
N THR A 89 -4.61 8.24 10.75
CA THR A 89 -3.24 8.03 10.30
C THR A 89 -3.21 7.26 8.97
N ALA A 90 -4.06 6.24 8.82
CA ALA A 90 -4.17 5.51 7.55
C ALA A 90 -4.57 6.43 6.39
N LEU A 91 -5.49 7.36 6.64
CA LEU A 91 -5.90 8.34 5.63
C LEU A 91 -4.74 9.28 5.24
N ASP A 92 -4.03 9.82 6.24
CA ASP A 92 -2.85 10.65 5.99
C ASP A 92 -1.79 9.89 5.18
N MET A 93 -1.56 8.61 5.51
CA MET A 93 -0.63 7.75 4.77
C MET A 93 -1.05 7.59 3.31
N ALA A 94 -2.31 7.28 3.07
CA ALA A 94 -2.82 7.09 1.71
C ALA A 94 -2.73 8.38 0.88
N LEU A 95 -3.12 9.50 1.46
CA LEU A 95 -3.03 10.80 0.80
C LEU A 95 -1.58 11.16 0.47
N GLY A 96 -0.67 10.92 1.41
CA GLY A 96 0.76 11.14 1.19
C GLY A 96 1.33 10.24 0.11
N GLY A 97 0.87 9.00 0.04
CA GLY A 97 1.25 8.07 -1.03
C GLY A 97 0.86 8.58 -2.41
N VAL A 98 -0.33 9.13 -2.54
CA VAL A 98 -0.79 9.74 -3.80
C VAL A 98 0.07 10.95 -4.15
N VAL A 99 0.31 11.84 -3.20
CA VAL A 99 1.08 13.07 -3.41
C VAL A 99 2.52 12.78 -3.86
N HIS A 100 3.13 11.73 -3.32
CA HIS A 100 4.54 11.41 -3.53
C HIS A 100 4.78 10.33 -4.60
N SER A 101 3.78 10.02 -5.41
CA SER A 101 3.85 8.97 -6.43
C SER A 101 3.14 9.38 -7.71
N ALA A 102 3.12 8.45 -8.66
CA ALA A 102 2.34 8.58 -9.90
C ALA A 102 0.93 7.97 -9.78
N ALA A 103 0.57 7.60 -8.57
CA ALA A 103 -0.77 7.07 -8.30
C ALA A 103 -1.85 8.14 -8.41
#